data_b89f67f0b4403bb5fde8652b2f487fd2
#
_entry.id   b89f67f0b4403bb5fde8652b2f487fd2
#
_cell.length_a   1.000
_cell.length_b   1.000
_cell.length_c   1.000
_cell.angle_alpha   90.00
_cell.angle_beta   90.00
_cell.angle_gamma   90.00
#
_symmetry.space_group_name_H-M   'P 1'
#
loop_
_entity.id
_entity.type
_entity.pdbx_description
1 polymer ?
#
loop_
_entity_poly.entity_id
_entity_poly.type
_entity_poly.pdbx_seq_one_letter_code
_entity_poly.pdbx_strand_id
1 'polypeptide(L)'
;MKYSNKESHITPRFERRFFGGDNFLTLNIESSNDVLRWIDWTTARLPFRICTVRILKAIKDIMALFRGNFPGYFACDTRYHDLAHTLRLFPPFCQIAIALFRKHPATILSMELELGLLTILLHDSGYIRKEGDCNGTGAKYTFHHIDRSVDFARTYLPSLGYQEQDLLNVEHMIRCTGIKPKLKQINFTSEGYRLLGYALGTADLLSQMSDPHYLRKLSLLFSELEEAYSYAGPNQLGKMEVQRFKSYRDLIQHTPFFFKKVAGKCLQNMGAVYRLLENPETGLNPYLKRVQENMKGITQRSIPHNCYRYPLGQANRRVILTPNSMAGGFHHVL
;
A
#
# COMPACT_ATOMS: atom_id res chain seq x y z
N MET A 1 14.32 -19.38 -40.43
CA MET A 1 14.66 -18.06 -39.84
C MET A 1 14.98 -18.29 -38.37
N LYS A 2 16.24 -18.15 -38.00
CA LYS A 2 16.72 -18.32 -36.63
C LYS A 2 16.37 -17.06 -35.85
N TYR A 3 15.46 -17.13 -34.87
CA TYR A 3 15.24 -16.06 -33.91
C TYR A 3 16.41 -16.04 -32.94
N SER A 4 17.20 -14.98 -33.01
CA SER A 4 18.27 -14.70 -32.04
C SER A 4 17.63 -14.43 -30.69
N ASN A 5 17.97 -15.25 -29.71
CA ASN A 5 17.76 -14.95 -28.29
C ASN A 5 18.51 -13.68 -27.93
N LYS A 6 17.82 -12.55 -27.89
CA LYS A 6 18.30 -11.39 -27.14
C LYS A 6 18.07 -11.71 -25.67
N GLU A 7 19.09 -12.25 -25.00
CA GLU A 7 19.16 -12.26 -23.55
C GLU A 7 18.91 -10.84 -23.06
N SER A 8 17.85 -10.67 -22.30
CA SER A 8 17.54 -9.40 -21.63
C SER A 8 18.70 -9.08 -20.68
N HIS A 9 19.49 -8.06 -21.02
CA HIS A 9 20.56 -7.54 -20.17
C HIS A 9 19.99 -6.85 -18.90
N ILE A 10 19.23 -7.59 -18.10
CA ILE A 10 18.99 -7.25 -16.72
C ILE A 10 20.27 -7.67 -16.01
N THR A 11 21.14 -6.69 -15.77
CA THR A 11 22.48 -6.97 -15.26
C THR A 11 22.41 -7.64 -13.88
N PRO A 12 23.34 -8.55 -13.56
CA PRO A 12 23.52 -9.12 -12.21
C PRO A 12 23.65 -8.06 -11.10
N ARG A 13 23.96 -6.81 -11.51
CA ARG A 13 24.02 -5.62 -10.65
C ARG A 13 22.64 -5.15 -10.20
N PHE A 14 21.59 -5.31 -11.03
CA PHE A 14 20.19 -5.04 -10.65
C PHE A 14 19.74 -6.08 -9.62
N GLU A 15 19.95 -7.35 -9.85
CA GLU A 15 19.57 -8.42 -8.91
C GLU A 15 20.29 -8.27 -7.56
N ARG A 16 21.60 -8.01 -7.53
CA ARG A 16 22.34 -7.76 -6.29
C ARG A 16 21.88 -6.51 -5.56
N ARG A 17 21.50 -5.45 -6.27
CA ARG A 17 20.99 -4.20 -5.67
C ARG A 17 19.61 -4.39 -5.07
N PHE A 18 18.79 -5.28 -5.63
CA PHE A 18 17.39 -5.46 -5.26
C PHE A 18 17.12 -6.72 -4.41
N PHE A 19 18.00 -7.71 -4.45
CA PHE A 19 17.85 -8.99 -3.73
C PHE A 19 19.00 -9.32 -2.77
N GLY A 20 20.04 -8.50 -2.75
CA GLY A 20 21.22 -8.66 -1.89
C GLY A 20 21.14 -7.80 -0.63
N GLY A 21 20.57 -8.33 0.46
CA GLY A 21 20.61 -7.70 1.78
C GLY A 21 19.58 -6.60 2.05
N ASP A 22 19.76 -5.83 3.12
CA ASP A 22 18.83 -4.78 3.62
C ASP A 22 18.56 -3.63 2.61
N ASN A 23 19.32 -3.52 1.55
CA ASN A 23 19.15 -2.53 0.47
C ASN A 23 17.87 -2.74 -0.37
N PHE A 24 17.20 -3.86 -0.22
CA PHE A 24 15.97 -4.20 -0.91
C PHE A 24 14.80 -3.22 -0.64
N LEU A 25 14.75 -2.67 0.55
CA LEU A 25 13.70 -1.75 1.01
C LEU A 25 14.05 -0.26 0.80
N THR A 26 15.28 0.06 0.43
CA THR A 26 15.77 1.44 0.29
C THR A 26 15.63 2.01 -1.11
N LEU A 27 14.91 1.30 -2.01
CA LEU A 27 14.72 1.78 -3.37
C LEU A 27 13.80 2.99 -3.38
N ASN A 28 14.41 4.13 -3.58
CA ASN A 28 13.72 5.31 -4.05
C ASN A 28 13.20 5.03 -5.46
N ILE A 29 11.97 4.52 -5.54
CA ILE A 29 11.26 4.43 -6.82
C ILE A 29 10.64 5.80 -7.03
N GLU A 30 11.42 6.70 -7.59
CA GLU A 30 11.00 8.09 -7.85
C GLU A 30 10.85 8.37 -9.34
N SER A 31 11.32 7.44 -10.16
CA SER A 31 11.36 7.62 -11.61
C SER A 31 10.56 6.57 -12.35
N SER A 32 10.05 6.96 -13.53
CA SER A 32 9.45 6.02 -14.49
C SER A 32 10.42 4.89 -14.88
N ASN A 33 11.72 5.16 -14.92
CA ASN A 33 12.72 4.16 -15.24
C ASN A 33 12.84 3.06 -14.18
N ASP A 34 12.66 3.38 -12.91
CA ASP A 34 12.67 2.37 -11.84
C ASP A 34 11.44 1.47 -11.93
N VAL A 35 10.26 2.06 -12.20
CA VAL A 35 9.03 1.30 -12.47
C VAL A 35 9.20 0.36 -13.65
N LEU A 36 9.75 0.86 -14.76
CA LEU A 36 9.99 0.06 -15.97
C LEU A 36 10.92 -1.11 -15.70
N ARG A 37 11.99 -0.92 -14.94
CA ARG A 37 12.88 -2.01 -14.53
C ARG A 37 12.15 -3.11 -13.76
N TRP A 38 11.20 -2.75 -12.89
CA TRP A 38 10.38 -3.74 -12.19
C TRP A 38 9.43 -4.48 -13.12
N ILE A 39 8.83 -3.79 -14.08
CA ILE A 39 7.97 -4.40 -15.09
C ILE A 39 8.78 -5.34 -15.97
N ASP A 40 9.94 -4.92 -16.47
CA ASP A 40 10.85 -5.74 -17.28
C ASP A 40 11.33 -6.97 -16.50
N TRP A 41 11.71 -6.76 -15.24
CA TRP A 41 12.13 -7.85 -14.36
C TRP A 41 11.01 -8.87 -14.13
N THR A 42 9.77 -8.41 -13.99
CA THR A 42 8.59 -9.27 -13.81
C THR A 42 8.30 -10.05 -15.07
N THR A 43 8.20 -9.38 -16.20
CA THR A 43 7.84 -9.99 -17.49
C THR A 43 8.91 -10.95 -18.01
N ALA A 44 10.19 -10.70 -17.72
CA ALA A 44 11.28 -11.62 -18.05
C ALA A 44 11.20 -12.97 -17.32
N ARG A 45 10.41 -13.07 -16.26
CA ARG A 45 10.23 -14.29 -15.42
C ARG A 45 8.91 -15.00 -15.65
N LEU A 46 8.14 -14.52 -16.61
CA LEU A 46 6.83 -15.08 -16.95
C LEU A 46 6.82 -15.53 -18.41
N PRO A 47 6.07 -16.58 -18.77
CA PRO A 47 6.07 -17.14 -20.12
C PRO A 47 5.22 -16.35 -21.12
N PHE A 48 4.61 -15.25 -20.71
CA PHE A 48 3.74 -14.41 -21.54
C PHE A 48 4.23 -12.96 -21.58
N ARG A 49 3.74 -12.22 -22.58
CA ARG A 49 4.02 -10.81 -22.73
C ARG A 49 2.78 -9.98 -22.36
N ILE A 50 3.01 -8.79 -21.81
CA ILE A 50 1.99 -7.78 -21.55
C ILE A 50 2.12 -6.63 -22.56
N CYS A 51 1.08 -5.83 -22.71
CA CYS A 51 1.12 -4.65 -23.59
C CYS A 51 1.88 -3.49 -22.91
N THR A 52 3.19 -3.48 -23.05
CA THR A 52 4.06 -2.46 -22.45
C THR A 52 3.73 -1.05 -22.91
N VAL A 53 3.20 -0.85 -24.12
CA VAL A 53 2.83 0.47 -24.64
C VAL A 53 1.74 1.12 -23.80
N ARG A 54 0.68 0.37 -23.45
CA ARG A 54 -0.40 0.88 -22.58
C ARG A 54 0.10 1.21 -21.18
N ILE A 55 0.93 0.35 -20.61
CA ILE A 55 1.52 0.57 -19.28
C ILE A 55 2.46 1.79 -19.28
N LEU A 56 3.29 1.93 -20.30
CA LEU A 56 4.17 3.10 -20.47
C LEU A 56 3.38 4.40 -20.54
N LYS A 57 2.28 4.40 -21.30
CA LYS A 57 1.39 5.55 -21.36
C LYS A 57 0.79 5.84 -19.99
N ALA A 58 0.27 4.83 -19.30
CA ALA A 58 -0.31 4.98 -17.97
C ALA A 58 0.71 5.53 -16.96
N ILE A 59 1.95 5.05 -16.96
CA ILE A 59 3.01 5.58 -16.08
C ILE A 59 3.20 7.08 -16.33
N LYS A 60 3.31 7.50 -17.59
CA LYS A 60 3.49 8.92 -17.95
C LYS A 60 2.29 9.75 -17.52
N ASP A 61 1.08 9.28 -17.80
CA ASP A 61 -0.16 10.00 -17.51
C ASP A 61 -0.38 10.13 -15.99
N ILE A 62 -0.16 9.07 -15.21
CA ILE A 62 -0.31 9.10 -13.76
C ILE A 62 0.77 9.96 -13.11
N MET A 63 2.02 9.90 -13.59
CA MET A 63 3.04 10.84 -13.11
C MET A 63 2.68 12.29 -13.45
N ALA A 64 2.08 12.55 -14.61
CA ALA A 64 1.56 13.87 -14.97
C ALA A 64 0.41 14.27 -14.06
N LEU A 65 -0.52 13.36 -13.74
CA LEU A 65 -1.64 13.58 -12.82
C LEU A 65 -1.14 14.02 -11.43
N PHE A 66 -0.22 13.27 -10.83
CA PHE A 66 0.33 13.62 -9.51
C PHE A 66 1.13 14.93 -9.52
N ARG A 67 1.69 15.33 -10.66
CA ARG A 67 2.45 16.58 -10.82
C ARG A 67 1.60 17.78 -11.24
N GLY A 68 0.31 17.61 -11.46
CA GLY A 68 -0.61 18.67 -11.91
C GLY A 68 -0.49 19.03 -13.39
N ASN A 69 0.05 18.12 -14.19
CA ASN A 69 0.20 18.28 -15.64
C ASN A 69 -0.83 17.41 -16.41
N PHE A 70 -1.85 16.90 -15.74
CA PHE A 70 -2.94 16.14 -16.36
C PHE A 70 -4.19 17.02 -16.43
N PRO A 71 -4.82 17.18 -17.61
CA PRO A 71 -5.93 18.11 -17.80
C PRO A 71 -7.10 17.83 -16.83
N GLY A 72 -7.66 18.86 -16.24
CA GLY A 72 -8.82 18.80 -15.36
C GLY A 72 -8.52 18.42 -13.92
N TYR A 73 -7.23 18.35 -13.53
CA TYR A 73 -6.81 17.97 -12.18
C TYR A 73 -5.70 18.87 -11.65
N PHE A 74 -5.74 19.17 -10.35
CA PHE A 74 -4.64 19.80 -9.64
C PHE A 74 -3.50 18.81 -9.37
N ALA A 75 -2.33 19.32 -9.02
CA ALA A 75 -1.24 18.48 -8.50
C ALA A 75 -1.66 17.77 -7.20
N CYS A 76 -1.05 16.63 -6.93
CA CYS A 76 -1.16 15.95 -5.65
C CYS A 76 -0.63 16.85 -4.54
N ASP A 77 -1.45 17.09 -3.53
CA ASP A 77 -1.13 17.91 -2.36
C ASP A 77 -1.23 17.14 -1.04
N THR A 78 -1.49 15.83 -1.11
CA THR A 78 -1.30 14.89 0.00
C THR A 78 0.18 14.58 0.17
N ARG A 79 0.65 14.57 1.42
CA ARG A 79 2.07 14.39 1.74
C ARG A 79 2.43 12.97 2.15
N TYR A 80 1.43 12.20 2.60
CA TYR A 80 1.59 10.79 2.94
C TYR A 80 1.22 9.89 1.76
N HIS A 81 0.05 10.13 1.13
CA HIS A 81 -0.41 9.44 -0.07
C HIS A 81 0.06 10.19 -1.32
N ASP A 82 1.36 10.16 -1.57
CA ASP A 82 2.04 10.83 -2.68
C ASP A 82 2.41 9.86 -3.82
N LEU A 83 2.98 10.38 -4.90
CA LEU A 83 3.47 9.55 -6.00
C LEU A 83 4.50 8.51 -5.55
N ALA A 84 5.38 8.87 -4.61
CA ALA A 84 6.41 7.94 -4.13
C ALA A 84 5.78 6.76 -3.37
N HIS A 85 4.69 6.99 -2.61
CA HIS A 85 3.89 5.91 -2.02
C HIS A 85 3.37 4.99 -3.12
N THR A 86 2.67 5.52 -4.11
CA THR A 86 2.11 4.74 -5.24
C THR A 86 3.17 3.87 -5.91
N LEU A 87 4.33 4.44 -6.22
CA LEU A 87 5.38 3.71 -6.94
C LEU A 87 6.06 2.61 -6.08
N ARG A 88 6.10 2.78 -4.76
CA ARG A 88 6.69 1.78 -3.85
C ARG A 88 5.93 0.47 -3.76
N LEU A 89 4.73 0.38 -4.31
CA LEU A 89 3.97 -0.86 -4.36
C LEU A 89 4.52 -1.83 -5.44
N PHE A 90 5.23 -1.34 -6.46
CA PHE A 90 5.75 -2.19 -7.55
C PHE A 90 6.62 -3.34 -7.05
N PRO A 91 7.66 -3.13 -6.21
CA PRO A 91 8.51 -4.21 -5.74
C PRO A 91 7.75 -5.36 -5.06
N PRO A 92 7.01 -5.15 -3.98
CA PRO A 92 6.32 -6.24 -3.29
C PRO A 92 5.24 -6.87 -4.17
N PHE A 93 4.49 -6.07 -4.95
CA PHE A 93 3.48 -6.60 -5.86
C PHE A 93 4.09 -7.53 -6.92
N CYS A 94 5.13 -7.09 -7.62
CA CYS A 94 5.79 -7.86 -8.67
C CYS A 94 6.37 -9.17 -8.14
N GLN A 95 6.96 -9.16 -6.95
CA GLN A 95 7.50 -10.36 -6.31
C GLN A 95 6.39 -11.35 -5.95
N ILE A 96 5.29 -10.87 -5.36
CA ILE A 96 4.13 -11.71 -5.05
C ILE A 96 3.55 -12.29 -6.34
N ALA A 97 3.38 -11.49 -7.40
CA ALA A 97 2.84 -11.95 -8.69
C ALA A 97 3.68 -13.07 -9.31
N ILE A 98 5.02 -12.92 -9.31
CA ILE A 98 5.92 -13.98 -9.80
C ILE A 98 5.83 -15.25 -8.94
N ALA A 99 5.80 -15.10 -7.62
CA ALA A 99 5.71 -16.24 -6.70
C ALA A 99 4.36 -16.97 -6.83
N LEU A 100 3.27 -16.24 -7.01
CA LEU A 100 1.94 -16.79 -7.30
C LEU A 100 1.95 -17.58 -8.61
N PHE A 101 2.51 -17.00 -9.67
CA PHE A 101 2.62 -17.68 -10.96
C PHE A 101 3.46 -18.98 -10.85
N ARG A 102 4.60 -18.94 -10.16
CA ARG A 102 5.43 -20.12 -9.94
C ARG A 102 4.72 -21.24 -9.19
N LYS A 103 3.90 -20.86 -8.21
CA LYS A 103 3.11 -21.80 -7.41
C LYS A 103 1.90 -22.35 -8.17
N HIS A 104 1.29 -21.53 -9.01
CA HIS A 104 0.05 -21.82 -9.74
C HIS A 104 0.13 -21.25 -11.18
N PRO A 105 0.88 -21.90 -12.11
CA PRO A 105 1.18 -21.31 -13.43
C PRO A 105 -0.02 -21.00 -14.31
N ALA A 106 -1.15 -21.70 -14.12
CA ALA A 106 -2.38 -21.48 -14.91
C ALA A 106 -3.30 -20.39 -14.33
N THR A 107 -2.94 -19.81 -13.16
CA THR A 107 -3.86 -18.93 -12.43
C THR A 107 -3.73 -17.48 -12.84
N ILE A 108 -2.54 -17.02 -13.26
CA ILE A 108 -2.33 -15.63 -13.68
C ILE A 108 -2.06 -15.60 -15.17
N LEU A 109 -2.91 -14.87 -15.88
CA LEU A 109 -2.80 -14.63 -17.31
C LEU A 109 -2.18 -13.26 -17.61
N SER A 110 -1.79 -13.03 -18.86
CA SER A 110 -1.11 -11.80 -19.27
C SER A 110 -1.97 -10.54 -19.02
N MET A 111 -3.27 -10.60 -19.33
CA MET A 111 -4.19 -9.48 -19.12
C MET A 111 -4.40 -9.21 -17.63
N GLU A 112 -4.49 -10.24 -16.80
CA GLU A 112 -4.64 -10.08 -15.35
C GLU A 112 -3.43 -9.37 -14.73
N LEU A 113 -2.21 -9.76 -15.12
CA LEU A 113 -0.99 -9.09 -14.67
C LEU A 113 -0.94 -7.65 -15.18
N GLU A 114 -1.28 -7.42 -16.46
CA GLU A 114 -1.30 -6.08 -17.06
C GLU A 114 -2.22 -5.15 -16.28
N LEU A 115 -3.46 -5.57 -16.02
CA LEU A 115 -4.42 -4.82 -15.23
C LEU A 115 -3.97 -4.66 -13.76
N GLY A 116 -3.34 -5.67 -13.18
CA GLY A 116 -2.76 -5.58 -11.83
C GLY A 116 -1.69 -4.48 -11.73
N LEU A 117 -0.78 -4.39 -12.70
CA LEU A 117 0.24 -3.34 -12.76
C LEU A 117 -0.37 -1.94 -12.95
N LEU A 118 -1.41 -1.82 -13.77
CA LEU A 118 -2.17 -0.57 -13.93
C LEU A 118 -2.89 -0.18 -12.65
N THR A 119 -3.45 -1.14 -11.93
CA THR A 119 -4.15 -0.89 -10.67
C THR A 119 -3.23 -0.30 -9.60
N ILE A 120 -1.92 -0.68 -9.58
CA ILE A 120 -0.93 -0.02 -8.71
C ILE A 120 -0.90 1.49 -8.96
N LEU A 121 -0.88 1.90 -10.23
CA LEU A 121 -0.82 3.32 -10.61
C LEU A 121 -2.10 4.08 -10.24
N LEU A 122 -3.24 3.40 -10.23
CA LEU A 122 -4.55 4.00 -10.12
C LEU A 122 -5.12 4.03 -8.71
N HIS A 123 -4.64 3.17 -7.77
CA HIS A 123 -5.33 2.90 -6.50
C HIS A 123 -5.54 4.13 -5.62
N ASP A 124 -4.62 5.10 -5.65
CA ASP A 124 -4.66 6.33 -4.87
C ASP A 124 -4.95 7.59 -5.70
N SER A 125 -5.30 7.45 -6.99
CA SER A 125 -5.69 8.59 -7.84
C SER A 125 -6.87 9.39 -7.27
N GLY A 126 -7.67 8.76 -6.41
CA GLY A 126 -8.81 9.37 -5.74
C GLY A 126 -8.46 10.50 -4.77
N TYR A 127 -7.21 10.61 -4.34
CA TYR A 127 -6.73 11.76 -3.58
C TYR A 127 -6.57 13.01 -4.43
N ILE A 128 -6.42 12.88 -5.76
CA ILE A 128 -6.17 14.04 -6.62
C ILE A 128 -7.46 14.84 -6.78
N ARG A 129 -7.37 16.16 -6.55
CA ARG A 129 -8.49 17.08 -6.69
C ARG A 129 -8.73 17.42 -8.16
N LYS A 130 -10.00 17.51 -8.55
CA LYS A 130 -10.38 18.06 -9.86
C LYS A 130 -10.20 19.57 -9.86
N GLU A 131 -9.94 20.17 -11.03
CA GLU A 131 -9.99 21.61 -11.21
C GLU A 131 -11.35 22.16 -10.76
N GLY A 132 -11.34 23.32 -10.10
CA GLY A 132 -12.53 23.90 -9.46
C GLY A 132 -12.76 23.47 -8.00
N ASP A 133 -12.11 22.41 -7.53
CA ASP A 133 -12.14 22.01 -6.12
C ASP A 133 -11.06 22.76 -5.33
N CYS A 134 -11.36 23.98 -4.91
CA CYS A 134 -10.40 24.89 -4.29
C CYS A 134 -10.33 24.80 -2.74
N ASN A 135 -11.17 23.98 -2.11
CA ASN A 135 -11.24 23.88 -0.65
C ASN A 135 -10.39 22.72 -0.12
N GLY A 136 -9.48 23.02 0.83
CA GLY A 136 -8.61 22.01 1.46
C GLY A 136 -7.66 21.33 0.49
N THR A 137 -7.14 20.17 0.89
CA THR A 137 -6.28 19.31 0.08
C THR A 137 -6.99 18.01 -0.32
N GLY A 138 -6.30 17.15 -1.05
CA GLY A 138 -6.79 15.80 -1.37
C GLY A 138 -7.01 14.91 -0.15
N ALA A 139 -6.37 15.24 0.98
CA ALA A 139 -6.51 14.50 2.24
C ALA A 139 -7.96 14.45 2.75
N LYS A 140 -8.78 15.45 2.43
CA LYS A 140 -10.22 15.44 2.76
C LYS A 140 -10.96 14.22 2.21
N TYR A 141 -10.41 13.58 1.18
CA TYR A 141 -10.99 12.41 0.54
C TYR A 141 -10.54 11.07 1.13
N THR A 142 -9.76 11.05 2.22
CA THR A 142 -9.22 9.82 2.82
C THR A 142 -10.29 8.73 3.01
N PHE A 143 -11.50 9.08 3.39
CA PHE A 143 -12.58 8.10 3.58
C PHE A 143 -13.32 7.70 2.29
N HIS A 144 -13.03 8.35 1.17
CA HIS A 144 -13.70 8.15 -0.11
C HIS A 144 -12.72 7.96 -1.27
N HIS A 145 -11.39 7.97 -1.02
CA HIS A 145 -10.38 7.89 -2.06
C HIS A 145 -10.52 6.62 -2.91
N ILE A 146 -10.91 5.50 -2.30
CA ILE A 146 -11.09 4.22 -3.03
C ILE A 146 -12.17 4.36 -4.10
N ASP A 147 -13.36 4.86 -3.75
CA ASP A 147 -14.44 5.06 -4.72
C ASP A 147 -14.04 6.09 -5.78
N ARG A 148 -13.38 7.17 -5.39
CA ARG A 148 -12.85 8.17 -6.32
C ARG A 148 -11.75 7.62 -7.24
N SER A 149 -10.92 6.69 -6.76
CA SER A 149 -9.92 5.99 -7.58
C SER A 149 -10.59 5.09 -8.61
N VAL A 150 -11.66 4.41 -8.23
CA VAL A 150 -12.50 3.63 -9.14
C VAL A 150 -13.12 4.54 -10.20
N ASP A 151 -13.70 5.68 -9.82
CA ASP A 151 -14.28 6.64 -10.75
C ASP A 151 -13.25 7.19 -11.74
N PHE A 152 -12.04 7.52 -11.26
CA PHE A 152 -10.94 7.92 -12.13
C PHE A 152 -10.56 6.79 -13.10
N ALA A 153 -10.38 5.57 -12.60
CA ALA A 153 -10.02 4.41 -13.42
C ALA A 153 -11.07 4.15 -14.53
N ARG A 154 -12.37 4.23 -14.18
CA ARG A 154 -13.48 4.07 -15.14
C ARG A 154 -13.47 5.15 -16.23
N THR A 155 -13.03 6.35 -15.92
CA THR A 155 -12.91 7.45 -16.89
C THR A 155 -11.65 7.31 -17.74
N TYR A 156 -10.54 6.87 -17.13
CA TYR A 156 -9.22 6.87 -17.74
C TYR A 156 -8.95 5.65 -18.63
N LEU A 157 -9.27 4.45 -18.17
CA LEU A 157 -8.92 3.19 -18.85
C LEU A 157 -9.49 3.04 -20.27
N PRO A 158 -10.71 3.51 -20.58
CA PRO A 158 -11.21 3.51 -21.97
C PRO A 158 -10.30 4.24 -22.95
N SER A 159 -9.59 5.31 -22.50
CA SER A 159 -8.63 6.03 -23.34
C SER A 159 -7.38 5.20 -23.71
N LEU A 160 -7.16 4.10 -23.00
CA LEU A 160 -6.12 3.10 -23.26
C LEU A 160 -6.65 1.87 -24.03
N GLY A 161 -7.94 1.87 -24.39
CA GLY A 161 -8.59 0.78 -25.14
C GLY A 161 -9.09 -0.38 -24.29
N TYR A 162 -9.22 -0.23 -22.97
CA TYR A 162 -9.80 -1.24 -22.08
C TYR A 162 -11.33 -1.19 -22.11
N GLN A 163 -11.96 -2.36 -21.96
CA GLN A 163 -13.39 -2.55 -22.02
C GLN A 163 -14.03 -2.60 -20.64
N GLU A 164 -15.36 -2.53 -20.55
CA GLU A 164 -16.11 -2.50 -19.27
C GLU A 164 -15.73 -3.65 -18.32
N GLN A 165 -15.47 -4.86 -18.87
CA GLN A 165 -15.05 -5.99 -18.06
C GLN A 165 -13.66 -5.79 -17.41
N ASP A 166 -12.77 -5.11 -18.13
CA ASP A 166 -11.43 -4.76 -17.62
C ASP A 166 -11.55 -3.71 -16.50
N LEU A 167 -12.44 -2.74 -16.67
CA LEU A 167 -12.72 -1.71 -15.68
C LEU A 167 -13.27 -2.32 -14.39
N LEU A 168 -14.19 -3.27 -14.50
CA LEU A 168 -14.73 -4.01 -13.36
C LEU A 168 -13.63 -4.77 -12.61
N ASN A 169 -12.71 -5.41 -13.33
CA ASN A 169 -11.60 -6.13 -12.74
C ASN A 169 -10.64 -5.20 -11.99
N VAL A 170 -10.33 -4.03 -12.56
CA VAL A 170 -9.52 -2.99 -11.91
C VAL A 170 -10.23 -2.45 -10.66
N GLU A 171 -11.53 -2.17 -10.74
CA GLU A 171 -12.34 -1.77 -9.57
C GLU A 171 -12.21 -2.80 -8.45
N HIS A 172 -12.41 -4.09 -8.74
CA HIS A 172 -12.33 -5.17 -7.75
C HIS A 172 -10.94 -5.21 -7.08
N MET A 173 -9.87 -4.99 -7.84
CA MET A 173 -8.52 -4.95 -7.28
C MET A 173 -8.27 -3.69 -6.45
N ILE A 174 -8.71 -2.49 -6.89
CA ILE A 174 -8.63 -1.25 -6.09
C ILE A 174 -9.33 -1.43 -4.74
N ARG A 175 -10.51 -2.07 -4.74
CA ARG A 175 -11.27 -2.33 -3.50
C ARG A 175 -10.59 -3.28 -2.51
N CYS A 176 -9.46 -3.90 -2.88
CA CYS A 176 -8.62 -4.66 -1.95
C CYS A 176 -7.68 -3.78 -1.12
N THR A 177 -7.49 -2.51 -1.50
CA THR A 177 -6.68 -1.55 -0.75
C THR A 177 -7.47 -0.95 0.42
N GLY A 178 -6.80 -0.18 1.24
CA GLY A 178 -7.37 0.38 2.45
C GLY A 178 -7.34 -0.58 3.63
N ILE A 179 -7.77 -0.07 4.77
CA ILE A 179 -7.51 -0.68 6.08
C ILE A 179 -8.50 -1.79 6.45
N LYS A 180 -9.72 -1.73 5.93
CA LYS A 180 -10.77 -2.73 6.19
C LYS A 180 -11.50 -3.08 4.88
N PRO A 181 -10.81 -3.66 3.89
CA PRO A 181 -11.45 -4.00 2.64
C PRO A 181 -12.54 -5.06 2.87
N LYS A 182 -13.69 -4.84 2.24
CA LYS A 182 -14.83 -5.78 2.34
C LYS A 182 -14.65 -6.96 1.37
N LEU A 183 -13.54 -7.70 1.50
CA LEU A 183 -13.09 -8.73 0.55
C LEU A 183 -14.17 -9.76 0.21
N LYS A 184 -15.05 -10.13 1.17
CA LYS A 184 -16.13 -11.09 0.95
C LYS A 184 -17.26 -10.55 0.05
N GLN A 185 -17.33 -9.26 -0.17
CA GLN A 185 -18.33 -8.60 -1.01
C GLN A 185 -17.83 -8.38 -2.45
N ILE A 186 -16.55 -8.69 -2.73
CA ILE A 186 -15.96 -8.52 -4.05
C ILE A 186 -16.17 -9.81 -4.84
N ASN A 187 -16.93 -9.72 -5.93
CA ASN A 187 -17.21 -10.84 -6.83
C ASN A 187 -16.16 -10.87 -7.96
N PHE A 188 -14.97 -11.35 -7.65
CA PHE A 188 -13.90 -11.46 -8.66
C PHE A 188 -14.30 -12.36 -9.82
N THR A 189 -13.95 -11.95 -11.03
CA THR A 189 -14.28 -12.68 -12.26
C THR A 189 -13.36 -13.87 -12.51
N SER A 190 -12.18 -13.88 -11.88
CA SER A 190 -11.24 -14.99 -11.90
C SER A 190 -10.43 -15.07 -10.59
N GLU A 191 -9.82 -16.22 -10.39
CA GLU A 191 -8.88 -16.44 -9.28
C GLU A 191 -7.63 -15.57 -9.43
N GLY A 192 -7.17 -15.32 -10.65
CA GLY A 192 -6.02 -14.47 -10.94
C GLY A 192 -6.25 -13.04 -10.49
N TYR A 193 -7.39 -12.43 -10.84
CA TYR A 193 -7.75 -11.08 -10.36
C TYR A 193 -7.89 -11.02 -8.84
N ARG A 194 -8.43 -12.06 -8.22
CA ARG A 194 -8.53 -12.15 -6.75
C ARG A 194 -7.16 -12.14 -6.10
N LEU A 195 -6.26 -12.98 -6.57
CA LEU A 195 -4.89 -13.08 -6.03
C LEU A 195 -4.07 -11.82 -6.28
N LEU A 196 -4.20 -11.18 -7.45
CA LEU A 196 -3.53 -9.92 -7.74
C LEU A 196 -4.13 -8.76 -6.95
N GLY A 197 -5.44 -8.73 -6.71
CA GLY A 197 -6.05 -7.78 -5.78
C GLY A 197 -5.52 -7.95 -4.35
N TYR A 198 -5.35 -9.19 -3.89
CA TYR A 198 -4.74 -9.48 -2.59
C TYR A 198 -3.25 -9.10 -2.55
N ALA A 199 -2.53 -9.29 -3.66
CA ALA A 199 -1.16 -8.82 -3.80
C ALA A 199 -1.07 -7.30 -3.71
N LEU A 200 -2.01 -6.57 -4.34
CA LEU A 200 -2.08 -5.11 -4.29
C LEU A 200 -2.32 -4.60 -2.86
N GLY A 201 -3.37 -5.07 -2.18
CA GLY A 201 -3.67 -4.64 -0.81
C GLY A 201 -2.56 -5.03 0.17
N THR A 202 -1.89 -6.18 -0.05
CA THR A 202 -0.71 -6.58 0.72
C THR A 202 0.47 -5.66 0.47
N ALA A 203 0.74 -5.32 -0.79
CA ALA A 203 1.82 -4.41 -1.19
C ALA A 203 1.60 -3.02 -0.61
N ASP A 204 0.36 -2.52 -0.63
CA ASP A 204 -0.03 -1.23 -0.06
C ASP A 204 0.29 -1.17 1.44
N LEU A 205 -0.21 -2.10 2.23
CA LEU A 205 0.06 -2.15 3.67
C LEU A 205 1.56 -2.31 3.98
N LEU A 206 2.24 -3.24 3.31
CA LEU A 206 3.63 -3.54 3.63
C LEU A 206 4.59 -2.45 3.18
N SER A 207 4.40 -1.82 2.01
CA SER A 207 5.28 -0.76 1.51
C SER A 207 5.25 0.47 2.41
N GLN A 208 4.08 0.81 2.96
CA GLN A 208 3.92 1.90 3.92
C GLN A 208 4.61 1.58 5.24
N MET A 209 4.23 0.47 5.87
CA MET A 209 4.66 0.14 7.23
C MET A 209 6.13 -0.28 7.33
N SER A 210 6.74 -0.75 6.22
CA SER A 210 8.16 -1.09 6.13
C SER A 210 9.05 0.09 5.71
N ASP A 211 8.49 1.26 5.42
CA ASP A 211 9.29 2.44 5.07
C ASP A 211 10.28 2.78 6.20
N PRO A 212 11.58 2.96 5.92
CA PRO A 212 12.56 3.36 6.94
C PRO A 212 12.21 4.64 7.68
N HIS A 213 11.42 5.51 7.03
CA HIS A 213 10.95 6.78 7.58
C HIS A 213 9.51 6.72 8.12
N TYR A 214 8.95 5.52 8.30
CA TYR A 214 7.55 5.34 8.69
C TYR A 214 7.14 6.19 9.90
N LEU A 215 7.94 6.17 10.97
CA LEU A 215 7.65 6.97 12.16
C LEU A 215 7.56 8.49 11.86
N ARG A 216 8.43 9.00 10.99
CA ARG A 216 8.37 10.41 10.58
C ARG A 216 7.13 10.69 9.72
N LYS A 217 6.76 9.73 8.86
CA LYS A 217 5.59 9.84 7.98
C LYS A 217 4.26 9.78 8.73
N LEU A 218 4.22 9.19 9.92
CA LEU A 218 2.99 9.19 10.75
C LEU A 218 2.51 10.61 11.10
N SER A 219 3.39 11.62 11.15
CA SER A 219 2.96 13.02 11.33
C SER A 219 2.23 13.56 10.10
N LEU A 220 2.66 13.16 8.91
CA LEU A 220 1.99 13.53 7.66
C LEU A 220 0.63 12.84 7.57
N LEU A 221 0.58 11.54 7.89
CA LEU A 221 -0.67 10.79 7.96
C LEU A 221 -1.65 11.41 8.97
N PHE A 222 -1.16 11.83 10.14
CA PHE A 222 -2.02 12.47 11.14
C PHE A 222 -2.63 13.76 10.62
N SER A 223 -1.85 14.61 9.94
CA SER A 223 -2.36 15.85 9.34
C SER A 223 -3.41 15.57 8.26
N GLU A 224 -3.23 14.55 7.44
CA GLU A 224 -4.23 14.14 6.45
C GLU A 224 -5.51 13.63 7.12
N LEU A 225 -5.40 12.85 8.19
CA LEU A 225 -6.55 12.37 8.96
C LEU A 225 -7.30 13.54 9.63
N GLU A 226 -6.61 14.54 10.18
CA GLU A 226 -7.25 15.72 10.78
C GLU A 226 -8.11 16.47 9.74
N GLU A 227 -7.59 16.66 8.53
CA GLU A 227 -8.35 17.27 7.44
C GLU A 227 -9.56 16.41 7.05
N ALA A 228 -9.36 15.09 6.90
CA ALA A 228 -10.43 14.15 6.57
C ALA A 228 -11.54 14.13 7.65
N TYR A 229 -11.17 14.14 8.92
CA TYR A 229 -12.13 14.24 10.04
C TYR A 229 -12.93 15.54 9.99
N SER A 230 -12.27 16.65 9.70
CA SER A 230 -12.91 17.96 9.62
C SER A 230 -13.88 18.02 8.46
N TYR A 231 -13.50 17.48 7.31
CA TYR A 231 -14.32 17.43 6.10
C TYR A 231 -15.55 16.53 6.26
N ALA A 232 -15.38 15.32 6.80
CA ALA A 232 -16.47 14.37 6.99
C ALA A 232 -17.48 14.86 8.04
N GLY A 233 -17.02 15.52 9.07
CA GLY A 233 -17.83 15.98 10.19
C GLY A 233 -18.32 14.84 11.10
N PRO A 234 -18.83 15.17 12.31
CA PRO A 234 -19.15 14.16 13.33
C PRO A 234 -20.21 13.15 12.90
N ASN A 235 -21.24 13.60 12.19
CA ASN A 235 -22.36 12.74 11.78
C ASN A 235 -21.92 11.66 10.76
N GLN A 236 -21.06 12.02 9.82
CA GLN A 236 -20.56 11.07 8.83
C GLN A 236 -19.58 10.10 9.46
N LEU A 237 -18.66 10.58 10.30
CA LEU A 237 -17.72 9.73 11.04
C LEU A 237 -18.45 8.70 11.91
N GLY A 238 -19.54 9.10 12.58
CA GLY A 238 -20.39 8.18 13.37
C GLY A 238 -21.03 7.09 12.51
N LYS A 239 -21.54 7.43 11.31
CA LYS A 239 -22.09 6.43 10.37
C LYS A 239 -21.05 5.48 9.82
N MET A 240 -19.82 5.94 9.63
CA MET A 240 -18.69 5.14 9.14
C MET A 240 -18.01 4.34 10.26
N GLU A 241 -18.42 4.52 11.51
CA GLU A 241 -17.80 3.89 12.68
C GLU A 241 -16.29 4.15 12.77
N VAL A 242 -15.88 5.36 12.38
CA VAL A 242 -14.48 5.78 12.39
C VAL A 242 -14.15 6.41 13.74
N GLN A 243 -13.23 5.78 14.46
CA GLN A 243 -12.70 6.39 15.69
C GLN A 243 -11.64 7.43 15.33
N ARG A 244 -11.84 8.63 15.87
CA ARG A 244 -10.92 9.75 15.65
C ARG A 244 -9.72 9.67 16.59
N PHE A 245 -8.50 9.78 16.06
CA PHE A 245 -7.31 10.02 16.87
C PHE A 245 -7.32 11.46 17.42
N LYS A 246 -7.10 11.60 18.72
CA LYS A 246 -7.16 12.90 19.42
C LYS A 246 -5.93 13.75 19.20
N SER A 247 -4.80 13.14 18.86
CA SER A 247 -3.51 13.80 18.65
C SER A 247 -2.56 12.88 17.88
N TYR A 248 -1.48 13.46 17.36
CA TYR A 248 -0.37 12.69 16.78
C TYR A 248 0.20 11.66 17.76
N ARG A 249 0.30 12.01 19.04
CA ARG A 249 0.74 11.07 20.09
C ARG A 249 -0.21 9.89 20.22
N ASP A 250 -1.50 10.14 20.14
CA ASP A 250 -2.53 9.11 20.19
C ASP A 250 -2.41 8.16 19.00
N LEU A 251 -2.23 8.67 17.79
CA LEU A 251 -1.94 7.86 16.59
C LEU A 251 -0.72 6.97 16.79
N ILE A 252 0.42 7.54 17.27
CA ILE A 252 1.65 6.78 17.51
C ILE A 252 1.40 5.66 18.52
N GLN A 253 0.73 5.94 19.63
CA GLN A 253 0.46 4.96 20.67
C GLN A 253 -0.40 3.79 20.18
N HIS A 254 -1.32 4.05 19.23
CA HIS A 254 -2.20 3.02 18.68
C HIS A 254 -1.57 2.26 17.50
N THR A 255 -0.52 2.78 16.87
CA THR A 255 0.10 2.16 15.68
C THR A 255 0.58 0.71 15.92
N PRO A 256 1.24 0.32 17.03
CA PRO A 256 1.63 -1.07 17.25
C PRO A 256 0.44 -2.01 17.42
N PHE A 257 -0.64 -1.55 18.07
CA PHE A 257 -1.88 -2.30 18.17
C PHE A 257 -2.53 -2.48 16.80
N PHE A 258 -2.60 -1.39 16.02
CA PHE A 258 -3.10 -1.42 14.64
C PHE A 258 -2.37 -2.47 13.82
N PHE A 259 -1.02 -2.48 13.82
CA PHE A 259 -0.25 -3.50 13.11
C PHE A 259 -0.63 -4.91 13.56
N LYS A 260 -0.61 -5.17 14.86
CA LYS A 260 -0.84 -6.52 15.41
C LYS A 260 -2.26 -7.04 15.16
N LYS A 261 -3.27 -6.19 15.26
CA LYS A 261 -4.69 -6.60 15.27
C LYS A 261 -5.44 -6.31 13.98
N VAL A 262 -5.16 -5.17 13.34
CA VAL A 262 -5.88 -4.76 12.15
C VAL A 262 -5.12 -5.16 10.88
N ALA A 263 -3.91 -4.64 10.69
CA ALA A 263 -3.10 -4.94 9.50
C ALA A 263 -2.79 -6.43 9.39
N GLY A 264 -2.38 -7.08 10.50
CA GLY A 264 -2.12 -8.52 10.53
C GLY A 264 -3.35 -9.36 10.14
N LYS A 265 -4.54 -9.00 10.61
CA LYS A 265 -5.80 -9.66 10.22
C LYS A 265 -6.13 -9.41 8.75
N CYS A 266 -5.92 -8.18 8.27
CA CYS A 266 -6.13 -7.83 6.86
C CYS A 266 -5.23 -8.67 5.95
N LEU A 267 -3.93 -8.76 6.25
CA LEU A 267 -2.96 -9.59 5.53
C LEU A 267 -3.34 -11.07 5.51
N GLN A 268 -3.87 -11.60 6.61
CA GLN A 268 -4.39 -12.98 6.65
C GLN A 268 -5.62 -13.17 5.78
N ASN A 269 -6.57 -12.23 5.83
CA ASN A 269 -7.81 -12.28 5.04
C ASN A 269 -7.53 -12.17 3.54
N MET A 270 -6.42 -11.54 3.15
CA MET A 270 -5.90 -11.51 1.77
C MET A 270 -5.11 -12.78 1.41
N GLY A 271 -5.48 -13.93 1.97
CA GLY A 271 -4.89 -15.22 1.63
C GLY A 271 -3.44 -15.39 2.09
N ALA A 272 -2.98 -14.55 3.01
CA ALA A 272 -1.60 -14.53 3.52
C ALA A 272 -0.53 -14.50 2.41
N VAL A 273 -0.83 -13.86 1.26
CA VAL A 273 0.10 -13.77 0.11
C VAL A 273 1.40 -13.05 0.47
N TYR A 274 1.45 -12.29 1.57
CA TYR A 274 2.68 -11.70 2.10
C TYR A 274 3.77 -12.74 2.41
N ARG A 275 3.41 -14.02 2.68
CA ARG A 275 4.37 -15.11 2.89
C ARG A 275 5.18 -15.45 1.64
N LEU A 276 4.68 -15.10 0.47
CA LEU A 276 5.39 -15.26 -0.79
C LEU A 276 6.59 -14.29 -0.94
N LEU A 277 6.73 -13.34 -0.04
CA LEU A 277 7.88 -12.44 0.07
C LEU A 277 8.98 -12.99 1.00
N GLU A 278 8.79 -14.17 1.58
CA GLU A 278 9.79 -14.83 2.41
C GLU A 278 10.97 -15.29 1.54
N ASN A 279 12.18 -15.02 1.97
CA ASN A 279 13.39 -15.53 1.34
C ASN A 279 13.44 -17.05 1.54
N PRO A 280 13.51 -17.86 0.46
CA PRO A 280 13.47 -19.32 0.56
C PRO A 280 14.61 -19.93 1.40
N GLU A 281 15.78 -19.27 1.45
CA GLU A 281 16.97 -19.76 2.15
C GLU A 281 16.92 -19.47 3.65
N THR A 282 16.38 -18.29 4.02
CA THR A 282 16.40 -17.81 5.41
C THR A 282 15.05 -17.88 6.11
N GLY A 283 13.96 -18.08 5.34
CA GLY A 283 12.57 -18.00 5.84
C GLY A 283 12.16 -16.60 6.30
N LEU A 284 12.99 -15.59 6.08
CA LEU A 284 12.72 -14.23 6.54
C LEU A 284 11.98 -13.41 5.47
N ASN A 285 10.92 -12.74 5.88
CA ASN A 285 10.25 -11.73 5.08
C ASN A 285 10.87 -10.35 5.39
N PRO A 286 11.59 -9.72 4.43
CA PRO A 286 12.30 -8.47 4.69
C PRO A 286 11.36 -7.30 5.01
N TYR A 287 10.15 -7.27 4.43
CA TYR A 287 9.16 -6.25 4.74
C TYR A 287 8.66 -6.39 6.18
N LEU A 288 8.28 -7.60 6.60
CA LEU A 288 7.82 -7.83 7.97
C LEU A 288 8.92 -7.56 9.00
N LYS A 289 10.18 -7.92 8.70
CA LYS A 289 11.34 -7.58 9.55
C LYS A 289 11.38 -6.07 9.77
N ARG A 290 11.33 -5.28 8.70
CA ARG A 290 11.36 -3.81 8.79
C ARG A 290 10.13 -3.24 9.51
N VAL A 291 8.95 -3.78 9.27
CA VAL A 291 7.74 -3.38 10.03
C VAL A 291 7.93 -3.61 11.51
N GLN A 292 8.47 -4.77 11.92
CA GLN A 292 8.74 -5.07 13.33
C GLN A 292 9.77 -4.11 13.94
N GLU A 293 10.81 -3.75 13.18
CA GLU A 293 11.80 -2.74 13.61
C GLU A 293 11.15 -1.38 13.83
N ASN A 294 10.31 -0.94 12.89
CA ASN A 294 9.54 0.30 13.01
C ASN A 294 8.62 0.27 14.25
N MET A 295 7.89 -0.83 14.47
CA MET A 295 7.01 -0.97 15.65
C MET A 295 7.79 -0.94 16.96
N LYS A 296 8.97 -1.58 17.03
CA LYS A 296 9.87 -1.49 18.21
C LYS A 296 10.32 -0.05 18.45
N GLY A 297 10.74 0.66 17.39
CA GLY A 297 11.15 2.06 17.49
C GLY A 297 10.02 2.99 17.98
N ILE A 298 8.78 2.74 17.56
CA ILE A 298 7.59 3.46 18.03
C ILE A 298 7.36 3.19 19.51
N THR A 299 7.35 1.92 19.93
CA THR A 299 7.07 1.54 21.32
C THR A 299 8.12 2.13 22.27
N GLN A 300 9.40 2.10 21.91
CA GLN A 300 10.47 2.67 22.73
C GLN A 300 10.34 4.19 22.94
N ARG A 301 9.89 4.92 21.92
CA ARG A 301 9.68 6.38 21.99
C ARG A 301 8.37 6.78 22.67
N SER A 302 7.42 5.87 22.75
CA SER A 302 6.11 6.08 23.40
C SER A 302 6.18 5.92 24.91
N ILE A 303 7.27 5.33 25.46
CA ILE A 303 7.50 5.23 26.91
C ILE A 303 7.98 6.60 27.41
N PRO A 304 7.29 7.28 28.33
CA PRO A 304 7.77 8.53 28.90
C PRO A 304 9.12 8.31 29.60
N HIS A 305 10.11 9.17 29.31
CA HIS A 305 11.42 9.14 29.99
C HIS A 305 11.37 9.33 31.53
N ASN A 306 10.21 9.47 32.12
CA ASN A 306 10.01 9.67 33.56
C ASN A 306 10.00 8.40 34.41
N CYS A 307 10.21 7.21 33.83
CA CYS A 307 10.30 5.98 34.63
C CYS A 307 11.69 5.68 35.23
N TYR A 308 12.68 6.55 35.02
CA TYR A 308 14.07 6.34 35.53
C TYR A 308 14.53 7.41 36.48
N ARG A 309 13.71 7.87 37.43
CA ARG A 309 14.21 8.58 38.63
C ARG A 309 13.21 8.41 39.78
N TYR A 310 13.27 7.29 40.44
CA TYR A 310 12.97 7.24 41.89
C TYR A 310 14.14 6.56 42.61
N PRO A 311 14.73 7.20 43.60
CA PRO A 311 15.70 6.57 44.46
C PRO A 311 15.00 5.51 45.33
N LEU A 312 15.64 4.37 45.48
CA LEU A 312 15.26 3.33 46.41
C LEU A 312 15.12 3.90 47.83
N GLY A 313 13.87 3.98 48.32
CA GLY A 313 13.53 4.38 49.66
C GLY A 313 12.10 4.03 50.03
N GLN A 314 11.96 2.85 50.64
CA GLN A 314 10.88 2.37 51.50
C GLN A 314 9.46 2.14 50.98
N ALA A 315 9.14 0.86 50.95
CA ALA A 315 7.91 0.17 51.38
C ALA A 315 6.61 0.30 50.61
N ASN A 316 6.24 -0.86 50.01
CA ASN A 316 4.88 -1.43 49.92
C ASN A 316 3.76 -0.66 49.26
N ARG A 317 3.57 -0.95 47.98
CA ARG A 317 2.35 -1.61 47.40
C ARG A 317 2.52 -1.75 45.90
N ARG A 318 2.76 -2.96 45.46
CA ARG A 318 2.65 -3.36 44.05
C ARG A 318 1.20 -3.22 43.63
N VAL A 319 0.88 -2.24 42.80
CA VAL A 319 -0.29 -2.30 41.95
C VAL A 319 0.16 -3.02 40.67
N ILE A 320 -0.13 -4.29 40.60
CA ILE A 320 0.00 -5.10 39.38
C ILE A 320 -1.14 -4.65 38.48
N LEU A 321 -0.86 -3.86 37.49
CA LEU A 321 -1.76 -3.64 36.36
C LEU A 321 -1.82 -4.94 35.58
N THR A 322 -2.84 -5.75 35.84
CA THR A 322 -3.14 -6.94 35.05
C THR A 322 -3.60 -6.53 33.65
N PRO A 323 -3.30 -7.33 32.61
CA PRO A 323 -3.63 -7.04 31.21
C PRO A 323 -5.12 -7.01 30.88
N ASN A 324 -6.02 -7.19 31.85
CA ASN A 324 -7.46 -7.39 31.62
C ASN A 324 -8.33 -6.12 31.73
N SER A 325 -7.78 -4.94 31.98
CA SER A 325 -8.60 -3.72 32.05
C SER A 325 -8.71 -2.94 30.72
N MET A 326 -8.23 -3.49 29.63
CA MET A 326 -8.35 -2.90 28.27
C MET A 326 -9.32 -3.66 27.34
N ALA A 327 -10.24 -4.46 27.91
CA ALA A 327 -11.20 -5.24 27.11
C ALA A 327 -12.50 -4.48 26.78
N GLY A 328 -12.55 -3.18 26.97
CA GLY A 328 -13.73 -2.36 26.67
C GLY A 328 -13.47 -1.41 25.50
N GLY A 329 -13.95 -1.76 24.30
CA GLY A 329 -14.36 -0.75 23.33
C GLY A 329 -13.39 -0.32 22.24
N PHE A 330 -12.60 -1.22 21.62
CA PHE A 330 -11.86 -0.89 20.39
C PHE A 330 -12.33 -1.74 19.21
N HIS A 331 -13.56 -1.53 18.77
CA HIS A 331 -14.05 -2.24 17.59
C HIS A 331 -13.94 -1.45 16.28
N HIS A 332 -13.51 -0.21 16.22
CA HIS A 332 -13.46 0.55 14.96
C HIS A 332 -12.40 1.64 15.01
N VAL A 333 -11.18 1.29 14.62
CA VAL A 333 -10.15 2.27 14.27
C VAL A 333 -9.68 1.96 12.85
N LEU A 334 -9.60 3.01 12.03
CA LEU A 334 -9.16 3.05 10.62
C LEU A 334 -8.61 1.77 10.03
#